data_119545e30f1301e2129fe4a28aac4908
#
_entry.id   119545e30f1301e2129fe4a28aac4908
#
_cell.length_a   1.000
_cell.length_b   1.000
_cell.length_c   1.000
_cell.angle_alpha   90.00
_cell.angle_beta   90.00
_cell.angle_gamma   90.00
#
_symmetry.space_group_name_H-M   'P 1'
#
loop_
_entity.id
_entity.type
_entity.pdbx_description
1 polymer ?
#
loop_
_entity_poly.entity_id
_entity_poly.type
_entity_poly.pdbx_seq_one_letter_code
_entity_poly.pdbx_strand_id
1 'polypeptide(L)'
;MKCFDTLKIDKSLIDYIGDFSGERLLEHTILLAKELGLCVTAEGVEREEQVDFLKQMKCDSIQGYYYSRPLPKEEFEKLLLTA
;
A
#
# COMPACT_ATOMS: atom_id res chain seq x y z
N MET A 1 2.07 14.53 -9.00
CA MET A 1 2.43 15.39 -7.88
C MET A 1 3.69 14.85 -7.19
N LYS A 2 4.62 15.74 -6.91
CA LYS A 2 5.83 15.34 -6.20
C LYS A 2 5.57 15.27 -4.71
N CYS A 3 6.04 14.21 -4.10
CA CYS A 3 5.94 14.06 -2.67
C CYS A 3 7.11 14.77 -1.99
N PHE A 4 6.85 15.35 -0.83
CA PHE A 4 7.92 15.94 -0.03
C PHE A 4 8.92 14.86 0.40
N ASP A 5 8.40 13.74 0.82
CA ASP A 5 9.20 12.59 1.24
C ASP A 5 8.32 11.35 1.15
N THR A 6 8.87 10.20 1.47
CA THR A 6 8.14 8.93 1.40
C THR A 6 8.09 8.27 2.77
N LEU A 7 6.89 7.91 3.19
CA LEU A 7 6.67 7.10 4.38
C LEU A 7 6.56 5.65 3.96
N LYS A 8 7.42 4.81 4.50
CA LYS A 8 7.38 3.36 4.24
C LYS A 8 6.67 2.67 5.39
N ILE A 9 5.64 1.91 5.05
CA ILE A 9 4.90 1.13 6.04
C ILE A 9 5.46 -0.28 6.02
N ASP A 10 5.98 -0.71 7.16
CA ASP A 10 6.63 -1.99 7.29
C ASP A 10 5.63 -3.16 7.24
N LYS A 11 6.13 -4.33 6.87
CA LYS A 11 5.33 -5.55 6.79
C LYS A 11 4.57 -5.83 8.08
N SER A 12 5.17 -5.54 9.22
CA SER A 12 4.52 -5.79 10.51
C SER A 12 3.19 -5.06 10.65
N LEU A 13 3.08 -3.86 10.10
CA LEU A 13 1.82 -3.14 10.10
C LEU A 13 0.89 -3.63 9.00
N ILE A 14 1.44 -3.98 7.85
CA ILE A 14 0.64 -4.49 6.74
C ILE A 14 -0.06 -5.80 7.13
N ASP A 15 0.58 -6.61 7.94
CA ASP A 15 0.00 -7.88 8.39
C ASP A 15 -1.24 -7.69 9.27
N TYR A 16 -1.48 -6.50 9.79
CA TYR A 16 -2.69 -6.22 10.54
C TYR A 16 -3.93 -6.02 9.66
N ILE A 17 -3.75 -5.93 8.36
CA ILE A 17 -4.91 -5.81 7.47
C ILE A 17 -5.75 -7.08 7.59
N GLY A 18 -7.04 -6.91 7.83
CA GLY A 18 -7.95 -7.98 8.20
C GLY A 18 -8.38 -7.89 9.65
N ASP A 19 -7.66 -7.11 10.45
CA ASP A 19 -8.02 -6.83 11.84
C ASP A 19 -8.57 -5.41 11.92
N PHE A 20 -9.72 -5.25 12.56
CA PHE A 20 -10.41 -3.96 12.60
C PHE A 20 -9.52 -2.85 13.16
N SER A 21 -8.90 -3.11 14.31
CA SER A 21 -8.07 -2.10 14.97
C SER A 21 -6.82 -1.78 14.15
N GLY A 22 -6.22 -2.80 13.54
CA GLY A 22 -5.04 -2.62 12.71
C GLY A 22 -5.35 -1.81 11.46
N GLU A 23 -6.49 -2.09 10.83
CA GLU A 23 -6.90 -1.33 9.66
C GLU A 23 -7.16 0.14 10.00
N ARG A 24 -7.77 0.40 11.15
CA ARG A 24 -7.99 1.78 11.58
C ARG A 24 -6.67 2.51 11.82
N LEU A 25 -5.70 1.82 12.42
CA LEU A 25 -4.38 2.41 12.63
C LEU A 25 -3.73 2.76 11.29
N LEU A 26 -3.79 1.84 10.33
CA LEU A 26 -3.22 2.08 9.01
C LEU A 26 -3.94 3.22 8.30
N GLU A 27 -5.25 3.25 8.37
CA GLU A 27 -6.03 4.32 7.75
C GLU A 27 -5.59 5.68 8.25
N HIS A 28 -5.51 5.85 9.56
CA HIS A 28 -5.10 7.12 10.15
C HIS A 28 -3.65 7.47 9.82
N THR A 29 -2.79 6.48 9.79
CA THR A 29 -1.39 6.68 9.44
C THR A 29 -1.25 7.18 8.01
N ILE A 30 -1.96 6.57 7.08
CA ILE A 30 -1.89 6.95 5.68
C ILE A 30 -2.50 8.34 5.47
N LEU A 31 -3.63 8.61 6.11
CA LEU A 31 -4.26 9.91 6.00
C LEU A 31 -3.34 11.01 6.53
N LEU A 32 -2.72 10.79 7.68
CA LEU A 32 -1.81 11.76 8.26
C LEU A 32 -0.62 12.01 7.34
N ALA A 33 -0.06 10.94 6.78
CA ALA A 33 1.07 11.09 5.86
C ALA A 33 0.70 11.93 4.66
N LYS A 34 -0.48 11.70 4.09
CA LYS A 34 -0.94 12.46 2.94
C LYS A 34 -1.19 13.92 3.28
N GLU A 35 -1.70 14.20 4.46
CA GLU A 35 -1.89 15.57 4.91
C GLU A 35 -0.57 16.31 5.06
N LEU A 36 0.49 15.57 5.39
CA LEU A 36 1.83 16.14 5.51
C LEU A 36 2.56 16.25 4.17
N GLY A 37 1.92 15.86 3.07
CA GLY A 37 2.54 15.93 1.75
C GLY A 37 3.48 14.77 1.46
N LEU A 38 3.35 13.67 2.17
CA LEU A 38 4.19 12.50 1.97
C LEU A 38 3.55 11.52 1.01
N CYS A 39 4.38 10.79 0.28
CA CYS A 39 3.94 9.61 -0.43
C CYS A 39 4.00 8.42 0.53
N VAL A 40 3.16 7.44 0.30
CA VAL A 40 3.08 6.26 1.15
C VAL A 40 3.43 5.03 0.34
N THR A 41 4.39 4.26 0.83
CA THR A 41 4.78 2.99 0.22
C THR A 41 4.55 1.88 1.23
N ALA A 42 3.78 0.87 0.84
CA ALA A 42 3.55 -0.30 1.68
C ALA A 42 4.53 -1.39 1.29
N GLU A 43 5.21 -1.98 2.27
CA GLU A 43 6.19 -3.04 2.04
C GLU A 43 5.69 -4.36 2.62
N GLY A 44 6.11 -5.46 2.01
CA GLY A 44 5.77 -6.78 2.53
C GLY A 44 4.34 -7.19 2.29
N VAL A 45 3.72 -6.68 1.24
CA VAL A 45 2.34 -7.06 0.87
C VAL A 45 2.35 -8.44 0.26
N GLU A 46 1.58 -9.36 0.82
CA GLU A 46 1.58 -10.76 0.39
C GLU A 46 0.21 -11.27 -0.03
N ARG A 47 -0.87 -10.59 0.32
CA ARG A 47 -2.23 -11.06 0.07
C ARG A 47 -3.03 -10.05 -0.72
N GLU A 48 -3.94 -10.55 -1.52
CA GLU A 48 -4.79 -9.70 -2.34
C GLU A 48 -5.65 -8.75 -1.50
N GLU A 49 -6.15 -9.21 -0.36
CA GLU A 49 -6.94 -8.36 0.51
C GLU A 49 -6.15 -7.17 1.04
N GLN A 50 -4.85 -7.35 1.23
CA GLN A 50 -3.97 -6.26 1.62
C GLN A 50 -3.85 -5.25 0.50
N VAL A 51 -3.71 -5.72 -0.73
CA VAL A 51 -3.67 -4.85 -1.89
C VAL A 51 -4.94 -4.03 -2.00
N ASP A 52 -6.09 -4.68 -1.87
CA ASP A 52 -7.37 -4.01 -1.99
C ASP A 52 -7.53 -2.92 -0.94
N PHE A 53 -7.18 -3.23 0.30
CA PHE A 53 -7.25 -2.24 1.36
C PHE A 53 -6.37 -1.03 1.09
N LEU A 54 -5.13 -1.29 0.68
CA LEU A 54 -4.17 -0.21 0.41
C LEU A 54 -4.60 0.65 -0.77
N LYS A 55 -5.21 0.05 -1.77
CA LYS A 55 -5.76 0.81 -2.89
C LYS A 55 -6.90 1.72 -2.44
N GLN A 56 -7.76 1.23 -1.57
CA GLN A 56 -8.84 2.04 -1.02
C GLN A 56 -8.31 3.22 -0.23
N MET A 57 -7.18 3.02 0.44
CA MET A 57 -6.54 4.09 1.20
C MET A 57 -5.69 5.00 0.31
N LYS A 58 -5.63 4.73 -0.99
CA LYS A 58 -4.85 5.52 -1.97
C LYS A 58 -3.37 5.53 -1.64
N CYS A 59 -2.84 4.35 -1.27
CA CYS A 59 -1.43 4.16 -1.08
C CYS A 59 -0.71 4.40 -2.41
N ASP A 60 0.41 5.10 -2.38
CA ASP A 60 1.10 5.52 -3.61
C ASP A 60 1.89 4.40 -4.26
N SER A 61 2.45 3.50 -3.46
CA SER A 61 3.23 2.37 -3.95
C SER A 61 3.00 1.15 -3.08
N ILE A 62 3.02 -0.02 -3.69
CA ILE A 62 2.84 -1.28 -2.99
C ILE A 62 3.96 -2.20 -3.41
N GLN A 63 4.73 -2.70 -2.44
CA GLN A 63 5.85 -3.60 -2.68
C GLN A 63 5.67 -4.84 -1.82
N GLY A 64 6.11 -5.99 -2.35
CA GLY A 64 6.07 -7.22 -1.58
C GLY A 64 5.99 -8.43 -2.47
N TYR A 65 5.78 -9.58 -1.84
CA TYR A 65 5.76 -10.84 -2.55
C TYR A 65 4.73 -10.85 -3.67
N TYR A 66 3.54 -10.30 -3.44
CA TYR A 66 2.46 -10.31 -4.41
C TYR A 66 2.88 -9.60 -5.71
N TYR A 67 3.53 -8.45 -5.59
CA TYR A 67 3.95 -7.68 -6.75
C TYR A 67 5.37 -7.98 -7.20
N SER A 68 6.15 -8.68 -6.39
CA SER A 68 7.52 -9.03 -6.77
C SER A 68 7.59 -10.33 -7.55
N ARG A 69 6.47 -11.00 -7.75
CA ARG A 69 6.44 -12.16 -8.62
C ARG A 69 6.82 -11.76 -10.03
N PRO A 70 7.50 -12.63 -10.77
CA PRO A 70 7.81 -12.32 -12.17
C PRO A 70 6.53 -12.32 -13.00
N LEU A 71 5.92 -11.16 -13.09
CA LEU A 71 4.76 -10.96 -13.93
C LEU A 71 5.19 -10.21 -15.19
N PRO A 72 4.58 -10.49 -16.34
CA PRO A 72 4.78 -9.66 -17.51
C PRO A 72 4.42 -8.22 -17.17
N LYS A 73 5.16 -7.30 -17.74
CA LYS A 73 4.95 -5.89 -17.48
C LYS A 73 3.50 -5.47 -17.69
N GLU A 74 2.89 -5.99 -18.72
CA GLU A 74 1.51 -5.68 -19.06
C GLU A 74 0.53 -6.09 -17.97
N GLU A 75 0.73 -7.26 -17.38
CA GLU A 75 -0.13 -7.71 -16.29
C GLU A 75 0.06 -6.88 -15.04
N PHE A 76 1.29 -6.51 -14.78
CA PHE A 76 1.59 -5.65 -13.64
C PHE A 76 0.91 -4.29 -13.78
N GLU A 77 1.02 -3.69 -14.95
CA GLU A 77 0.35 -2.41 -15.23
C GLU A 77 -1.16 -2.54 -15.14
N LYS A 78 -1.70 -3.65 -15.60
CA LYS A 78 -3.13 -3.92 -15.54
C LYS A 78 -3.62 -3.97 -14.10
N LEU A 79 -2.86 -4.60 -13.22
CA LEU A 79 -3.19 -4.67 -11.80
C LEU A 79 -3.24 -3.26 -11.18
N LEU A 80 -2.30 -2.41 -11.56
CA LEU A 80 -2.26 -1.04 -11.06
C LEU A 80 -3.42 -0.20 -11.60
N LEU A 81 -3.77 -0.41 -12.86
CA LEU A 81 -4.81 0.38 -13.53
C LEU A 81 -6.22 -0.02 -13.12
N THR A 82 -6.41 -1.27 -12.71
CA THR A 82 -7.72 -1.73 -12.25
C THR A 82 -7.99 -1.37 -10.80
N ALA A 83 -7.11 -0.62 -10.21
CA ALA A 83 -7.24 -0.21 -8.81
C ALA A 83 -8.46 0.68 -8.55
#